data_a9ea3752f4bebb2fb6fadcc5ffc6122f
#
_entry.id   a9ea3752f4bebb2fb6fadcc5ffc6122f
#
_cell.length_a   1.000
_cell.length_b   1.000
_cell.length_c   1.000
_cell.angle_alpha   90.00
_cell.angle_beta   90.00
_cell.angle_gamma   90.00
#
_symmetry.space_group_name_H-M   'P 1'
#
loop_
_entity.id
_entity.type
_entity.pdbx_description
1 polymer ?
#
loop_
_entity_poly.entity_id
_entity_poly.type
_entity_poly.pdbx_seq_one_letter_code
_entity_poly.pdbx_strand_id
1 'polypeptide(L)'
;IDTSVGRLGVLVCWDQWYPEAARLMALAGADLLLYPTAIGWDPEDVQEEKTRQRDAWVLSHRGHAVANGLPVLSCNRVGHEASPLDASGIDFWGNSHVLGPQGEFIAEAGTEATLLVVDVDLGRSEHVRRIWPFLRDRRIDAYADLTRRYID
;
A
#
# COMPACT_ATOMS: atom_id res chain seq x y z
N ILE A 1 6.33 0.20 -14.69
CA ILE A 1 5.73 0.52 -16.01
C ILE A 1 5.98 1.99 -16.29
N ASP A 2 6.64 2.29 -17.42
CA ASP A 2 6.84 3.66 -17.85
C ASP A 2 5.56 4.21 -18.50
N THR A 3 5.17 5.40 -18.11
CA THR A 3 3.99 6.10 -18.63
C THR A 3 4.33 7.56 -18.97
N SER A 4 3.41 8.26 -19.63
CA SER A 4 3.58 9.68 -19.93
C SER A 4 3.58 10.59 -18.69
N VAL A 5 3.15 10.08 -17.55
CA VAL A 5 3.02 10.85 -16.28
C VAL A 5 3.99 10.37 -15.19
N GLY A 6 4.89 9.46 -15.51
CA GLY A 6 5.87 8.91 -14.58
C GLY A 6 5.94 7.38 -14.63
N ARG A 7 6.85 6.82 -13.86
CA ARG A 7 7.04 5.37 -13.73
C ARG A 7 6.19 4.82 -12.59
N LEU A 8 5.32 3.86 -12.90
CA LEU A 8 4.41 3.24 -11.95
C LEU A 8 4.98 1.90 -11.46
N GLY A 9 5.02 1.71 -10.17
CA GLY A 9 5.24 0.42 -9.51
C GLY A 9 3.89 -0.21 -9.17
N VAL A 10 3.52 -1.28 -9.86
CA VAL A 10 2.23 -1.96 -9.64
C VAL A 10 2.47 -3.26 -8.89
N LEU A 11 1.82 -3.41 -7.75
CA LEU A 11 1.87 -4.56 -6.87
C LEU A 11 0.43 -4.97 -6.54
N VAL A 12 0.08 -6.25 -6.75
CA VAL A 12 -1.32 -6.67 -6.73
C VAL A 12 -1.67 -7.34 -5.41
N CYS A 13 -2.73 -6.84 -4.76
CA CYS A 13 -3.40 -7.47 -3.63
C CYS A 13 -2.43 -7.89 -2.50
N TRP A 14 -2.13 -9.19 -2.36
CA TRP A 14 -1.31 -9.73 -1.26
C TRP A 14 0.10 -9.14 -1.20
N ASP A 15 0.65 -8.66 -2.33
CA ASP A 15 1.95 -7.97 -2.39
C ASP A 15 2.03 -6.75 -1.49
N GLN A 16 0.89 -6.15 -1.14
CA GLN A 16 0.78 -4.99 -0.27
C GLN A 16 1.30 -5.21 1.15
N TRP A 17 1.44 -6.46 1.59
CA TRP A 17 1.94 -6.79 2.93
C TRP A 17 3.46 -6.84 3.02
N TYR A 18 4.17 -6.91 1.88
CA TYR A 18 5.60 -7.15 1.83
C TYR A 18 6.40 -5.89 1.52
N PRO A 19 7.18 -5.37 2.49
CA PRO A 19 8.00 -4.18 2.29
C PRO A 19 9.09 -4.37 1.24
N GLU A 20 9.56 -5.61 1.03
CA GLU A 20 10.56 -5.95 0.03
C GLU A 20 10.10 -5.62 -1.39
N ALA A 21 8.84 -5.94 -1.71
CA ALA A 21 8.26 -5.68 -3.03
C ALA A 21 8.16 -4.17 -3.31
N ALA A 22 7.65 -3.40 -2.34
CA ALA A 22 7.61 -1.93 -2.42
C ALA A 22 9.01 -1.33 -2.60
N ARG A 23 10.00 -1.88 -1.88
CA ARG A 23 11.41 -1.44 -1.97
C ARG A 23 11.99 -1.72 -3.35
N LEU A 24 11.73 -2.88 -3.93
CA LEU A 24 12.21 -3.22 -5.26
C LEU A 24 11.62 -2.30 -6.33
N MET A 25 10.33 -1.94 -6.23
CA MET A 25 9.72 -0.97 -7.14
C MET A 25 10.38 0.41 -7.00
N ALA A 26 10.62 0.87 -5.78
CA ALA A 26 11.32 2.14 -5.53
C ALA A 26 12.74 2.14 -6.09
N LEU A 27 13.49 1.04 -5.92
CA LEU A 27 14.84 0.89 -6.47
C LEU A 27 14.86 0.81 -8.00
N ALA A 28 13.80 0.29 -8.61
CA ALA A 28 13.60 0.29 -10.05
C ALA A 28 13.17 1.67 -10.60
N GLY A 29 13.09 2.69 -9.72
CA GLY A 29 12.80 4.07 -10.11
C GLY A 29 11.31 4.39 -10.23
N ALA A 30 10.44 3.67 -9.54
CA ALA A 30 9.03 4.03 -9.49
C ALA A 30 8.84 5.42 -8.86
N ASP A 31 7.97 6.22 -9.46
CA ASP A 31 7.54 7.53 -8.96
C ASP A 31 6.32 7.41 -8.03
N LEU A 32 5.59 6.30 -8.14
CA LEU A 32 4.32 6.05 -7.49
C LEU A 32 4.08 4.54 -7.37
N LEU A 33 3.54 4.08 -6.23
CA LEU A 33 3.11 2.69 -6.03
C LEU A 33 1.58 2.57 -6.16
N LEU A 34 1.12 1.55 -6.89
CA LEU A 34 -0.29 1.22 -7.07
C LEU A 34 -0.58 -0.17 -6.52
N TYR A 35 -1.61 -0.26 -5.68
CA TYR A 35 -2.10 -1.50 -5.09
C TYR A 35 -3.59 -1.73 -5.42
N PRO A 36 -3.91 -2.31 -6.59
CA PRO A 36 -5.26 -2.83 -6.82
C PRO A 36 -5.48 -4.07 -5.94
N THR A 37 -6.57 -4.07 -5.18
CA THR A 37 -6.81 -5.11 -4.18
C THR A 37 -8.30 -5.43 -3.99
N ALA A 38 -8.57 -6.59 -3.42
CA ALA A 38 -9.88 -7.00 -2.94
C ALA A 38 -9.68 -7.66 -1.56
N ILE A 39 -9.68 -6.84 -0.52
CA ILE A 39 -9.49 -7.26 0.87
C ILE A 39 -10.67 -6.80 1.74
N GLY A 40 -11.07 -7.66 2.66
CA GLY A 40 -12.22 -7.45 3.52
C GLY A 40 -12.14 -8.27 4.78
N TRP A 41 -13.21 -8.23 5.56
CA TRP A 41 -13.38 -8.96 6.80
C TRP A 41 -14.15 -10.25 6.60
N ASP A 42 -13.91 -11.21 7.47
CA ASP A 42 -14.90 -12.22 7.78
C ASP A 42 -16.12 -11.51 8.42
N PRO A 43 -17.35 -11.72 7.91
CA PRO A 43 -18.54 -11.11 8.49
C PRO A 43 -18.73 -11.41 9.98
N GLU A 44 -18.24 -12.57 10.46
CA GLU A 44 -18.35 -13.01 11.84
C GLU A 44 -17.30 -12.42 12.80
N ASP A 45 -16.26 -11.76 12.26
CA ASP A 45 -15.26 -11.10 13.09
C ASP A 45 -15.90 -10.02 13.99
N VAL A 46 -15.44 -9.96 15.23
CA VAL A 46 -15.86 -8.90 16.15
C VAL A 46 -15.32 -7.54 15.69
N GLN A 47 -16.07 -6.49 15.99
CA GLN A 47 -15.76 -5.13 15.50
C GLN A 47 -14.34 -4.66 15.87
N GLU A 48 -13.83 -5.06 17.01
CA GLU A 48 -12.47 -4.71 17.44
C GLU A 48 -11.41 -5.35 16.53
N GLU A 49 -11.62 -6.61 16.13
CA GLU A 49 -10.71 -7.30 15.20
C GLU A 49 -10.81 -6.72 13.78
N LYS A 50 -12.02 -6.43 13.32
CA LYS A 50 -12.24 -5.73 12.03
C LYS A 50 -11.45 -4.42 11.97
N THR A 51 -11.47 -3.66 13.05
CA THR A 51 -10.72 -2.40 13.15
C THR A 51 -9.22 -2.63 13.09
N ARG A 52 -8.69 -3.62 13.86
CA ARG A 52 -7.25 -3.95 13.86
C ARG A 52 -6.75 -4.37 12.48
N GLN A 53 -7.50 -5.20 11.77
CA GLN A 53 -7.13 -5.70 10.44
C GLN A 53 -7.04 -4.56 9.43
N ARG A 54 -8.06 -3.70 9.38
CA ARG A 54 -8.05 -2.52 8.50
C ARG A 54 -6.91 -1.57 8.84
N ASP A 55 -6.70 -1.27 10.11
CA ASP A 55 -5.67 -0.33 10.55
C ASP A 55 -4.27 -0.86 10.25
N ALA A 56 -4.03 -2.17 10.41
CA ALA A 56 -2.78 -2.81 10.02
C ALA A 56 -2.52 -2.70 8.51
N TRP A 57 -3.57 -2.85 7.70
CA TRP A 57 -3.48 -2.69 6.26
C TRP A 57 -3.11 -1.26 5.85
N VAL A 58 -3.78 -0.26 6.40
CA VAL A 58 -3.46 1.15 6.18
C VAL A 58 -2.03 1.47 6.65
N LEU A 59 -1.65 0.94 7.81
CA LEU A 59 -0.30 1.15 8.37
C LEU A 59 0.79 0.58 7.46
N SER A 60 0.56 -0.60 6.85
CA SER A 60 1.49 -1.17 5.87
C SER A 60 1.73 -0.22 4.70
N HIS A 61 0.67 0.32 4.09
CA HIS A 61 0.79 1.27 2.98
C HIS A 61 1.50 2.56 3.39
N ARG A 62 1.17 3.10 4.55
CA ARG A 62 1.86 4.27 5.10
C ARG A 62 3.33 3.99 5.35
N GLY A 63 3.66 2.79 5.85
CA GLY A 63 5.03 2.32 6.01
C GLY A 63 5.79 2.28 4.67
N HIS A 64 5.16 1.76 3.61
CA HIS A 64 5.76 1.75 2.27
C HIS A 64 6.00 3.16 1.73
N ALA A 65 5.04 4.07 1.91
CA ALA A 65 5.18 5.46 1.49
C ALA A 65 6.39 6.14 2.16
N VAL A 66 6.45 6.07 3.49
CA VAL A 66 7.52 6.69 4.29
C VAL A 66 8.88 6.07 3.98
N ALA A 67 8.98 4.74 4.03
CA ALA A 67 10.26 4.05 3.86
C ALA A 67 10.87 4.23 2.48
N ASN A 68 10.07 4.52 1.46
CA ASN A 68 10.52 4.72 0.09
C ASN A 68 10.46 6.19 -0.37
N GLY A 69 9.82 7.07 0.41
CA GLY A 69 9.60 8.47 0.03
C GLY A 69 8.82 8.60 -1.28
N LEU A 70 7.73 7.80 -1.43
CA LEU A 70 6.89 7.73 -2.63
C LEU A 70 5.42 7.83 -2.27
N PRO A 71 4.59 8.44 -3.14
CA PRO A 71 3.14 8.31 -3.04
C PRO A 71 2.70 6.86 -3.19
N VAL A 72 1.61 6.50 -2.49
CA VAL A 72 0.98 5.18 -2.58
C VAL A 72 -0.50 5.35 -2.87
N LEU A 73 -1.00 4.66 -3.87
CA LEU A 73 -2.42 4.56 -4.18
C LEU A 73 -2.90 3.13 -3.95
N SER A 74 -3.93 2.96 -3.15
CA SER A 74 -4.62 1.69 -2.98
C SER A 74 -6.06 1.81 -3.43
N CYS A 75 -6.46 0.89 -4.31
CA CYS A 75 -7.82 0.78 -4.80
C CYS A 75 -8.40 -0.54 -4.32
N ASN A 76 -9.29 -0.50 -3.34
CA ASN A 76 -9.91 -1.67 -2.75
C ASN A 76 -11.37 -1.82 -3.20
N ARG A 77 -11.82 -3.06 -3.24
CA ARG A 77 -13.21 -3.42 -3.48
C ARG A 77 -14.11 -2.98 -2.31
N VAL A 78 -15.39 -2.81 -2.57
CA VAL A 78 -16.46 -2.54 -1.61
C VAL A 78 -17.58 -3.56 -1.74
N GLY A 79 -18.45 -3.64 -0.71
CA GLY A 79 -19.64 -4.49 -0.69
C GLY A 79 -19.34 -5.91 -0.22
N HIS A 80 -20.35 -6.76 -0.29
CA HIS A 80 -20.31 -8.14 0.15
C HIS A 80 -20.23 -9.11 -1.03
N GLU A 81 -19.47 -10.18 -0.88
CA GLU A 81 -19.49 -11.32 -1.77
C GLU A 81 -19.73 -12.59 -0.97
N ALA A 82 -20.86 -13.24 -1.26
CA ALA A 82 -21.22 -14.49 -0.59
C ALA A 82 -20.29 -15.64 -1.01
N SER A 83 -19.96 -16.48 -0.04
CA SER A 83 -19.22 -17.72 -0.31
C SER A 83 -20.10 -18.69 -1.11
N PRO A 84 -19.59 -19.35 -2.15
CA PRO A 84 -20.32 -20.41 -2.83
C PRO A 84 -20.42 -21.71 -2.03
N LEU A 85 -19.69 -21.83 -0.91
CA LEU A 85 -19.57 -23.07 -0.14
C LEU A 85 -20.41 -23.05 1.15
N ASP A 86 -20.68 -21.87 1.70
CA ASP A 86 -21.38 -21.66 2.96
C ASP A 86 -22.11 -20.33 2.97
N ALA A 87 -22.79 -19.99 4.06
CA ALA A 87 -23.53 -18.73 4.21
C ALA A 87 -22.62 -17.55 4.57
N SER A 88 -21.34 -17.77 4.75
CA SER A 88 -20.35 -16.74 5.03
C SER A 88 -20.04 -15.93 3.76
N GLY A 89 -18.92 -15.31 3.70
CA GLY A 89 -18.49 -14.53 2.55
C GLY A 89 -17.41 -13.58 2.98
N ILE A 90 -17.25 -12.49 2.24
CA ILE A 90 -16.31 -11.42 2.57
C ILE A 90 -17.03 -10.09 2.49
N ASP A 91 -16.92 -9.30 3.55
CA ASP A 91 -17.28 -7.89 3.54
C ASP A 91 -16.06 -7.05 3.17
N PHE A 92 -15.98 -6.62 1.90
CA PHE A 92 -14.88 -5.78 1.45
C PHE A 92 -14.95 -4.39 2.09
N TRP A 93 -13.91 -4.00 2.79
CA TRP A 93 -13.94 -2.78 3.63
C TRP A 93 -13.74 -1.47 2.89
N GLY A 94 -13.52 -1.48 1.56
CA GLY A 94 -13.27 -0.25 0.84
C GLY A 94 -12.02 0.46 1.34
N ASN A 95 -12.19 1.68 1.86
CA ASN A 95 -11.12 2.53 2.39
C ASN A 95 -9.97 2.73 1.40
N SER A 96 -10.28 2.76 0.10
CA SER A 96 -9.32 3.14 -0.93
C SER A 96 -8.68 4.50 -0.59
N HIS A 97 -7.40 4.65 -0.81
CA HIS A 97 -6.72 5.86 -0.38
C HIS A 97 -5.54 6.24 -1.27
N VAL A 98 -5.19 7.51 -1.17
CA VAL A 98 -3.99 8.09 -1.77
C VAL A 98 -3.15 8.67 -0.64
N LEU A 99 -1.91 8.23 -0.55
CA LEU A 99 -0.94 8.67 0.44
C LEU A 99 0.17 9.48 -0.22
N GLY A 100 0.62 10.51 0.45
CA GLY A 100 1.83 11.23 0.08
C GLY A 100 3.10 10.53 0.58
N PRO A 101 4.28 11.03 0.18
CA PRO A 101 5.58 10.38 0.43
C PRO A 101 6.01 10.36 1.90
N GLN A 102 5.27 11.01 2.80
CA GLN A 102 5.47 10.95 4.25
C GLN A 102 4.37 10.15 4.95
N GLY A 103 3.56 9.39 4.19
CA GLY A 103 2.48 8.57 4.71
C GLY A 103 1.24 9.37 5.12
N GLU A 104 1.18 10.65 4.76
CA GLU A 104 0.00 11.50 4.95
C GLU A 104 -1.12 11.12 3.98
N PHE A 105 -2.37 11.19 4.42
CA PHE A 105 -3.50 11.03 3.53
C PHE A 105 -3.67 12.26 2.64
N ILE A 106 -3.67 12.06 1.32
CA ILE A 106 -4.07 13.06 0.32
C ILE A 106 -5.58 12.94 0.08
N ALA A 107 -6.07 11.70 -0.02
CA ALA A 107 -7.49 11.40 -0.11
C ALA A 107 -7.77 10.00 0.47
N GLU A 108 -8.97 9.82 0.96
CA GLU A 108 -9.46 8.56 1.51
C GLU A 108 -10.95 8.39 1.17
N ALA A 109 -11.32 7.17 0.75
CA ALA A 109 -12.71 6.76 0.58
C ALA A 109 -13.21 6.05 1.84
N GLY A 110 -14.51 5.96 1.98
CA GLY A 110 -15.17 5.11 2.97
C GLY A 110 -15.42 3.69 2.47
N THR A 111 -16.50 3.10 2.98
CA THR A 111 -16.95 1.74 2.63
C THR A 111 -17.85 1.70 1.40
N GLU A 112 -18.27 2.85 0.90
CA GLU A 112 -19.20 2.96 -0.24
C GLU A 112 -18.43 3.07 -1.56
N ALA A 113 -19.09 2.62 -2.65
CA ALA A 113 -18.55 2.77 -3.99
C ALA A 113 -18.42 4.25 -4.34
N THR A 114 -17.18 4.66 -4.65
CA THR A 114 -16.86 6.06 -4.93
C THR A 114 -15.72 6.19 -5.93
N LEU A 115 -15.59 7.37 -6.51
CA LEU A 115 -14.48 7.77 -7.36
C LEU A 115 -13.69 8.86 -6.66
N LEU A 116 -12.41 8.60 -6.39
CA LEU A 116 -11.47 9.61 -5.94
C LEU A 116 -10.73 10.19 -7.14
N VAL A 117 -10.76 11.51 -7.27
CA VAL A 117 -9.97 12.27 -8.24
C VAL A 117 -9.16 13.30 -7.49
N VAL A 118 -7.84 13.14 -7.46
CA VAL A 118 -6.95 14.00 -6.68
C VAL A 118 -5.66 14.27 -7.45
N ASP A 119 -5.08 15.43 -7.21
CA ASP A 119 -3.75 15.78 -7.71
C ASP A 119 -2.67 15.19 -6.78
N VAL A 120 -1.67 14.54 -7.39
CA VAL A 120 -0.51 13.99 -6.68
C VAL A 120 0.75 14.68 -7.20
N ASP A 121 1.40 15.45 -6.33
CA ASP A 121 2.67 16.11 -6.65
C ASP A 121 3.83 15.10 -6.55
N LEU A 122 4.26 14.55 -7.68
CA LEU A 122 5.40 13.64 -7.76
C LEU A 122 6.73 14.34 -7.42
N GLY A 123 6.83 15.65 -7.62
CA GLY A 123 8.01 16.44 -7.26
C GLY A 123 8.26 16.49 -5.75
N ARG A 124 7.21 16.34 -4.94
CA ARG A 124 7.31 16.28 -3.48
C ARG A 124 8.16 15.10 -2.99
N SER A 125 8.17 13.98 -3.70
CA SER A 125 9.01 12.81 -3.36
C SER A 125 10.49 13.15 -3.38
N GLU A 126 10.94 13.90 -4.38
CA GLU A 126 12.33 14.34 -4.47
C GLU A 126 12.69 15.29 -3.30
N HIS A 127 11.81 16.22 -2.96
CA HIS A 127 12.00 17.11 -1.82
C HIS A 127 12.12 16.34 -0.50
N VAL A 128 11.21 15.40 -0.24
CA VAL A 128 11.22 14.56 0.96
C VAL A 128 12.49 13.73 1.05
N ARG A 129 12.91 13.10 -0.04
CA ARG A 129 14.14 12.27 -0.09
C ARG A 129 15.41 13.07 0.15
N ARG A 130 15.44 14.35 -0.16
CA ARG A 130 16.59 15.23 0.14
C ARG A 130 16.67 15.54 1.62
N ILE A 131 15.54 15.76 2.30
CA ILE A 131 15.48 16.08 3.73
C ILE A 131 15.66 14.81 4.57
N TRP A 132 15.00 13.71 4.16
CA TRP A 132 14.99 12.40 4.82
C TRP A 132 15.50 11.33 3.87
N PRO A 133 16.82 11.18 3.74
CA PRO A 133 17.42 10.31 2.72
C PRO A 133 17.40 8.82 3.12
N PHE A 134 16.29 8.29 3.59
CA PHE A 134 16.13 6.92 4.05
C PHE A 134 16.57 5.89 3.01
N LEU A 135 16.27 6.15 1.73
CA LEU A 135 16.61 5.23 0.65
C LEU A 135 18.13 5.15 0.42
N ARG A 136 18.84 6.30 0.53
CA ARG A 136 20.29 6.39 0.40
C ARG A 136 21.04 5.75 1.57
N ASP A 137 20.54 6.00 2.78
CA ASP A 137 21.26 5.70 4.04
C ASP A 137 21.03 4.25 4.52
N ARG A 138 20.47 3.40 3.66
CA ARG A 138 20.29 1.98 3.97
C ARG A 138 21.63 1.25 4.15
N ARG A 139 21.68 0.37 5.10
CA ARG A 139 22.81 -0.52 5.35
C ARG A 139 22.76 -1.73 4.40
N ILE A 140 22.95 -1.47 3.09
CA ILE A 140 22.87 -2.52 2.06
C ILE A 140 23.87 -3.65 2.29
N ASP A 141 24.95 -3.37 2.99
CA ASP A 141 25.96 -4.34 3.41
C ASP A 141 25.42 -5.37 4.44
N ALA A 142 24.36 -5.02 5.17
CA ALA A 142 23.77 -5.84 6.22
C ALA A 142 22.50 -6.63 5.77
N TYR A 143 22.02 -6.46 4.53
CA TYR A 143 20.72 -6.99 4.10
C TYR A 143 20.82 -8.21 3.18
N ALA A 144 21.99 -8.86 3.09
CA ALA A 144 22.18 -10.01 2.20
C ALA A 144 21.22 -11.19 2.52
N ASP A 145 20.83 -11.34 3.78
CA ASP A 145 19.97 -12.43 4.23
C ASP A 145 18.46 -12.22 3.96
N LEU A 146 18.05 -11.07 3.44
CA LEU A 146 16.63 -10.83 3.08
C LEU A 146 16.08 -11.81 2.04
N THR A 147 16.94 -12.46 1.27
CA THR A 147 16.54 -13.49 0.30
C THR A 147 16.39 -14.88 0.93
N ARG A 148 16.76 -15.05 2.18
CA ARG A 148 16.58 -16.28 2.94
C ARG A 148 15.21 -16.30 3.62
N ARG A 149 14.65 -17.48 3.79
CA ARG A 149 13.40 -17.65 4.55
C ARG A 149 13.64 -17.56 6.06
N TYR A 150 14.79 -18.07 6.52
CA TYR A 150 15.24 -18.06 7.91
C TYR A 150 16.74 -17.80 7.97
N ILE A 151 17.19 -17.26 9.08
CA ILE A 151 18.62 -17.12 9.44
C ILE A 151 18.82 -18.07 10.62
N ASP A 152 19.64 -19.13 10.41
CA ASP A 152 20.02 -20.09 11.44
C ASP A 152 21.19 -19.55 12.28
#